data_f27c9f09aca8b96643a0553fcd2a1aab
#
_entry.id   f27c9f09aca8b96643a0553fcd2a1aab
#
_cell.length_a   1.000
_cell.length_b   1.000
_cell.length_c   1.000
_cell.angle_alpha   90.00
_cell.angle_beta   90.00
_cell.angle_gamma   90.00
#
_symmetry.space_group_name_H-M   'P 1'
#
loop_
_entity.id
_entity.type
_entity.pdbx_description
1 polymer ?
#
loop_
_entity_poly.entity_id
_entity_poly.type
_entity_poly.pdbx_seq_one_letter_code
_entity_poly.pdbx_strand_id
1 'polypeptide(L)'
;MQVSDRSTSVSDLSGTAVIVTGAAGGIGAAVADRLRHLGAVVHGVDLETGFDVRLRTHWDELVGRIDGPIDGLVNCAGITWRARVDDVSAEDMTRLHSVNVIGPLLGMQAVAQRMRAGGSIVNVGSLAATTGHYPVAYTASKWSLRGLTKAAAVEWGARGIRVNIVHPGFIDTSMTRGAPSAFRSASVAETPLGRTGRPEEVAAVVAFLIGPDASFVTGAEIPVDGGAGSHGGVKSVSDALREDSA
;
A
#
# COMPACT_ATOMS: atom_id res chain seq x y z
N MET A 1 28.96 32.85 -2.62
CA MET A 1 28.13 31.84 -1.95
C MET A 1 27.84 30.77 -3.00
N GLN A 2 28.64 29.69 -3.02
CA GLN A 2 28.48 28.60 -3.99
C GLN A 2 27.22 27.83 -3.62
N VAL A 3 26.22 27.85 -4.49
CA VAL A 3 25.11 26.92 -4.46
C VAL A 3 25.68 25.57 -4.84
N SER A 4 25.87 24.68 -3.88
CA SER A 4 26.22 23.30 -4.16
C SER A 4 25.11 22.69 -5.00
N ASP A 5 25.46 22.22 -6.17
CA ASP A 5 24.63 21.38 -7.03
C ASP A 5 24.23 20.12 -6.22
N ARG A 6 23.08 20.21 -5.55
CA ARG A 6 22.44 19.02 -5.02
C ARG A 6 21.77 18.36 -6.22
N SER A 7 22.57 17.51 -6.90
CA SER A 7 21.97 16.49 -7.74
C SER A 7 20.81 15.89 -6.96
N THR A 8 19.64 15.83 -7.56
CA THR A 8 18.43 15.16 -7.05
C THR A 8 18.75 13.66 -6.93
N SER A 9 19.51 13.28 -5.91
CA SER A 9 19.75 11.88 -5.59
C SER A 9 18.44 11.32 -5.06
N VAL A 10 17.79 10.53 -5.86
CA VAL A 10 16.79 9.57 -5.38
C VAL A 10 17.43 8.83 -4.20
N SER A 11 16.73 8.72 -3.07
CA SER A 11 17.26 8.08 -1.85
C SER A 11 17.94 6.76 -2.17
N ASP A 12 19.23 6.68 -1.88
CA ASP A 12 19.98 5.44 -1.99
C ASP A 12 19.55 4.50 -0.86
N LEU A 13 19.09 3.30 -1.21
CA LEU A 13 18.68 2.25 -0.28
C LEU A 13 19.71 1.12 -0.21
N SER A 14 20.94 1.33 -0.68
CA SER A 14 22.00 0.33 -0.62
C SER A 14 22.22 -0.18 0.79
N GLY A 15 22.28 -1.51 0.92
CA GLY A 15 22.45 -2.18 2.21
C GLY A 15 21.18 -2.28 3.08
N THR A 16 20.03 -1.85 2.59
CA THR A 16 18.75 -2.07 3.29
C THR A 16 18.10 -3.39 2.87
N ALA A 17 17.60 -4.16 3.84
CA ALA A 17 16.83 -5.39 3.61
C ALA A 17 15.33 -5.11 3.74
N VAL A 18 14.56 -5.32 2.67
CA VAL A 18 13.13 -5.01 2.62
C VAL A 18 12.33 -6.23 2.19
N ILE A 19 11.31 -6.59 2.96
CA ILE A 19 10.33 -7.62 2.60
C ILE A 19 9.17 -6.96 1.86
N VAL A 20 8.75 -7.54 0.73
CA VAL A 20 7.58 -7.09 -0.03
C VAL A 20 6.64 -8.28 -0.24
N THR A 21 5.42 -8.19 0.28
CA THR A 21 4.38 -9.20 0.03
C THR A 21 3.56 -8.86 -1.20
N GLY A 22 3.00 -9.85 -1.88
CA GLY A 22 2.29 -9.64 -3.14
C GLY A 22 3.25 -9.27 -4.28
N ALA A 23 4.49 -9.74 -4.23
CA ALA A 23 5.58 -9.31 -5.11
C ALA A 23 5.53 -9.94 -6.52
N ALA A 24 4.64 -10.91 -6.78
CA ALA A 24 4.52 -11.55 -8.09
C ALA A 24 3.80 -10.67 -9.13
N GLY A 25 3.05 -9.63 -8.71
CA GLY A 25 2.32 -8.81 -9.66
C GLY A 25 1.86 -7.44 -9.15
N GLY A 26 1.31 -6.67 -10.07
CA GLY A 26 0.67 -5.39 -9.78
C GLY A 26 1.57 -4.39 -9.05
N ILE A 27 1.01 -3.79 -8.00
CA ILE A 27 1.72 -2.79 -7.18
C ILE A 27 2.94 -3.43 -6.49
N GLY A 28 2.80 -4.66 -5.96
CA GLY A 28 3.89 -5.32 -5.23
C GLY A 28 5.13 -5.58 -6.08
N ALA A 29 4.94 -6.02 -7.32
CA ALA A 29 6.05 -6.19 -8.28
C ALA A 29 6.74 -4.85 -8.59
N ALA A 30 5.96 -3.80 -8.89
CA ALA A 30 6.50 -2.47 -9.16
C ALA A 30 7.27 -1.90 -7.95
N VAL A 31 6.77 -2.13 -6.74
CA VAL A 31 7.47 -1.75 -5.50
C VAL A 31 8.79 -2.51 -5.37
N ALA A 32 8.75 -3.83 -5.54
CA ALA A 32 9.95 -4.66 -5.43
C ALA A 32 11.03 -4.22 -6.45
N ASP A 33 10.63 -3.97 -7.69
CA ASP A 33 11.54 -3.51 -8.74
C ASP A 33 12.08 -2.11 -8.45
N ARG A 34 11.24 -1.19 -7.98
CA ARG A 34 11.67 0.16 -7.61
C ARG A 34 12.69 0.14 -6.48
N LEU A 35 12.46 -0.66 -5.42
CA LEU A 35 13.36 -0.77 -4.28
C LEU A 35 14.71 -1.40 -4.69
N ARG A 36 14.69 -2.44 -5.53
CA ARG A 36 15.93 -3.02 -6.10
C ARG A 36 16.73 -2.01 -6.91
N HIS A 37 16.04 -1.23 -7.75
CA HIS A 37 16.68 -0.17 -8.54
C HIS A 37 17.36 0.90 -7.66
N LEU A 38 16.86 1.11 -6.45
CA LEU A 38 17.44 2.00 -5.44
C LEU A 38 18.52 1.32 -4.58
N GLY A 39 18.90 0.09 -4.87
CA GLY A 39 19.99 -0.63 -4.20
C GLY A 39 19.55 -1.52 -3.02
N ALA A 40 18.24 -1.60 -2.70
CA ALA A 40 17.77 -2.45 -1.61
C ALA A 40 17.86 -3.95 -1.94
N VAL A 41 18.17 -4.76 -0.94
CA VAL A 41 18.00 -6.22 -0.98
C VAL A 41 16.54 -6.53 -0.72
N VAL A 42 15.80 -6.96 -1.74
CA VAL A 42 14.36 -7.19 -1.67
C VAL A 42 14.03 -8.68 -1.57
N HIS A 43 13.41 -9.06 -0.45
CA HIS A 43 12.83 -10.37 -0.21
C HIS A 43 11.34 -10.33 -0.63
N GLY A 44 11.09 -10.58 -1.92
CA GLY A 44 9.74 -10.63 -2.48
C GLY A 44 9.08 -11.97 -2.20
N VAL A 45 7.86 -11.95 -1.64
CA VAL A 45 7.06 -13.14 -1.34
C VAL A 45 5.64 -13.01 -1.87
N ASP A 46 5.05 -14.14 -2.29
CA ASP A 46 3.71 -14.18 -2.86
C ASP A 46 3.07 -15.56 -2.66
N LEU A 47 1.74 -15.61 -2.72
CA LEU A 47 1.00 -16.87 -2.69
C LEU A 47 1.39 -17.77 -3.90
N GLU A 48 1.66 -17.17 -5.07
CA GLU A 48 2.12 -17.89 -6.26
C GLU A 48 3.47 -18.58 -6.06
N THR A 49 4.29 -18.06 -5.15
CA THR A 49 5.57 -18.67 -4.76
C THR A 49 5.47 -19.54 -3.49
N GLY A 50 4.25 -19.85 -3.04
CA GLY A 50 3.98 -20.69 -1.89
C GLY A 50 3.98 -19.96 -0.54
N PHE A 51 4.06 -18.62 -0.51
CA PHE A 51 4.02 -17.85 0.73
C PHE A 51 2.62 -17.33 1.02
N ASP A 52 1.96 -17.88 2.02
CA ASP A 52 0.67 -17.41 2.49
C ASP A 52 0.84 -16.47 3.69
N VAL A 53 0.48 -15.20 3.51
CA VAL A 53 0.58 -14.16 4.55
C VAL A 53 -0.23 -14.47 5.81
N ARG A 54 -1.24 -15.36 5.71
CA ARG A 54 -2.10 -15.77 6.83
C ARG A 54 -1.44 -16.78 7.78
N LEU A 55 -0.33 -17.39 7.37
CA LEU A 55 0.35 -18.44 8.12
C LEU A 55 1.54 -17.88 8.88
N ARG A 56 1.46 -17.88 10.20
CA ARG A 56 2.55 -17.44 11.09
C ARG A 56 3.86 -18.18 10.81
N THR A 57 3.78 -19.47 10.53
CA THR A 57 4.95 -20.30 10.21
C THR A 57 5.72 -19.82 9.00
N HIS A 58 5.03 -19.35 7.95
CA HIS A 58 5.69 -18.80 6.77
C HIS A 58 6.47 -17.52 7.10
N TRP A 59 5.94 -16.66 7.97
CA TRP A 59 6.63 -15.47 8.44
C TRP A 59 7.86 -15.82 9.28
N ASP A 60 7.73 -16.76 10.22
CA ASP A 60 8.83 -17.19 11.09
C ASP A 60 9.97 -17.81 10.26
N GLU A 61 9.65 -18.64 9.26
CA GLU A 61 10.61 -19.21 8.34
C GLU A 61 11.29 -18.12 7.46
N LEU A 62 10.52 -17.19 6.92
CA LEU A 62 11.07 -16.12 6.10
C LEU A 62 12.06 -15.25 6.90
N VAL A 63 11.63 -14.78 8.05
CA VAL A 63 12.45 -13.92 8.92
C VAL A 63 13.69 -14.67 9.42
N GLY A 64 13.55 -15.99 9.70
CA GLY A 64 14.67 -16.83 10.12
C GLY A 64 15.76 -17.04 9.06
N ARG A 65 15.42 -16.91 7.76
CA ARG A 65 16.36 -17.07 6.64
C ARG A 65 17.09 -15.77 6.26
N ILE A 66 16.64 -14.62 6.75
CA ILE A 66 17.24 -13.34 6.43
C ILE A 66 18.38 -13.08 7.42
N ASP A 67 19.58 -12.93 6.89
CA ASP A 67 20.74 -12.56 7.70
C ASP A 67 20.71 -11.06 8.04
N GLY A 68 21.04 -10.73 9.29
CA GLY A 68 21.09 -9.35 9.75
C GLY A 68 19.70 -8.75 10.08
N PRO A 69 19.62 -7.43 10.26
CA PRO A 69 18.37 -6.73 10.54
C PRO A 69 17.49 -6.62 9.31
N ILE A 70 16.19 -6.44 9.54
CA ILE A 70 15.22 -6.11 8.50
C ILE A 70 14.92 -4.62 8.63
N ASP A 71 15.15 -3.86 7.55
CA ASP A 71 15.00 -2.40 7.56
C ASP A 71 13.62 -1.96 7.06
N GLY A 72 12.95 -2.80 6.25
CA GLY A 72 11.64 -2.46 5.70
C GLY A 72 10.69 -3.63 5.54
N LEU A 73 9.38 -3.32 5.63
CA LEU A 73 8.29 -4.23 5.25
C LEU A 73 7.27 -3.46 4.41
N VAL A 74 6.89 -4.02 3.26
CA VAL A 74 5.76 -3.53 2.46
C VAL A 74 4.68 -4.60 2.41
N ASN A 75 3.57 -4.37 3.10
CA ASN A 75 2.39 -5.21 3.06
C ASN A 75 1.53 -4.83 1.85
N CYS A 76 1.80 -5.47 0.70
CA CYS A 76 1.09 -5.24 -0.55
C CYS A 76 0.15 -6.40 -0.93
N ALA A 77 0.37 -7.61 -0.41
CA ALA A 77 -0.53 -8.73 -0.63
C ALA A 77 -1.96 -8.39 -0.18
N GLY A 78 -2.92 -8.70 -1.02
CA GLY A 78 -4.33 -8.43 -0.73
C GLY A 78 -5.26 -9.02 -1.78
N ILE A 79 -6.49 -9.24 -1.38
CA ILE A 79 -7.57 -9.73 -2.24
C ILE A 79 -8.76 -8.78 -2.21
N THR A 80 -9.59 -8.85 -3.25
CA THR A 80 -10.85 -8.11 -3.35
C THR A 80 -12.02 -9.06 -3.60
N TRP A 81 -13.21 -8.63 -3.20
CA TRP A 81 -14.47 -9.31 -3.49
C TRP A 81 -15.56 -8.27 -3.69
N ARG A 82 -16.29 -8.36 -4.80
CA ARG A 82 -17.21 -7.30 -5.23
C ARG A 82 -18.67 -7.56 -4.86
N ALA A 83 -18.94 -8.17 -3.69
CA ALA A 83 -20.28 -8.33 -3.17
C ALA A 83 -20.77 -7.03 -2.51
N ARG A 84 -22.09 -6.76 -2.66
CA ARG A 84 -22.81 -5.68 -2.00
C ARG A 84 -23.24 -6.10 -0.59
N VAL A 85 -23.84 -5.17 0.16
CA VAL A 85 -24.29 -5.41 1.54
C VAL A 85 -25.28 -6.59 1.62
N ASP A 86 -26.18 -6.70 0.66
CA ASP A 86 -27.22 -7.73 0.66
C ASP A 86 -26.69 -9.11 0.26
N ASP A 87 -25.52 -9.17 -0.40
CA ASP A 87 -24.97 -10.40 -1.00
C ASP A 87 -23.70 -10.92 -0.31
N VAL A 88 -23.08 -10.12 0.57
CA VAL A 88 -21.83 -10.49 1.22
C VAL A 88 -22.05 -11.51 2.33
N SER A 89 -21.31 -12.62 2.32
CA SER A 89 -21.36 -13.62 3.36
C SER A 89 -20.40 -13.32 4.52
N ALA A 90 -20.63 -13.92 5.69
CA ALA A 90 -19.70 -13.88 6.82
C ALA A 90 -18.35 -14.53 6.47
N GLU A 91 -18.38 -15.57 5.64
CA GLU A 91 -17.18 -16.26 5.13
C GLU A 91 -16.34 -15.33 4.26
N ASP A 92 -16.97 -14.52 3.38
CA ASP A 92 -16.28 -13.52 2.58
C ASP A 92 -15.63 -12.45 3.47
N MET A 93 -16.35 -11.96 4.47
CA MET A 93 -15.82 -11.01 5.46
C MET A 93 -14.58 -11.58 6.14
N THR A 94 -14.67 -12.83 6.64
CA THR A 94 -13.57 -13.52 7.32
C THR A 94 -12.38 -13.73 6.39
N ARG A 95 -12.62 -14.18 5.16
CA ARG A 95 -11.60 -14.43 4.15
C ARG A 95 -10.81 -13.15 3.81
N LEU A 96 -11.51 -12.05 3.57
CA LEU A 96 -10.85 -10.78 3.26
C LEU A 96 -10.09 -10.22 4.47
N HIS A 97 -10.65 -10.31 5.67
CA HIS A 97 -9.95 -9.91 6.89
C HIS A 97 -8.69 -10.75 7.13
N SER A 98 -8.76 -12.06 6.92
CA SER A 98 -7.61 -12.94 7.11
C SER A 98 -6.42 -12.54 6.23
N VAL A 99 -6.66 -12.19 4.95
CA VAL A 99 -5.59 -11.78 4.04
C VAL A 99 -5.21 -10.32 4.24
N ASN A 100 -6.19 -9.41 4.23
CA ASN A 100 -5.94 -7.96 4.13
C ASN A 100 -5.61 -7.30 5.47
N VAL A 101 -5.87 -7.98 6.61
CA VAL A 101 -5.66 -7.42 7.97
C VAL A 101 -4.76 -8.31 8.81
N ILE A 102 -5.13 -9.60 8.98
CA ILE A 102 -4.34 -10.52 9.82
C ILE A 102 -2.99 -10.81 9.16
N GLY A 103 -2.93 -10.98 7.83
CA GLY A 103 -1.67 -11.15 7.12
C GLY A 103 -0.67 -10.01 7.40
N PRO A 104 -1.03 -8.73 7.15
CA PRO A 104 -0.21 -7.59 7.55
C PRO A 104 0.16 -7.55 9.03
N LEU A 105 -0.77 -7.86 9.93
CA LEU A 105 -0.48 -7.93 11.37
C LEU A 105 0.63 -8.95 11.68
N LEU A 106 0.52 -10.17 11.15
CA LEU A 106 1.51 -11.22 11.35
C LEU A 106 2.87 -10.81 10.79
N GLY A 107 2.89 -10.20 9.60
CA GLY A 107 4.11 -9.66 8.99
C GLY A 107 4.76 -8.59 9.86
N MET A 108 3.99 -7.60 10.29
CA MET A 108 4.47 -6.54 11.17
C MET A 108 5.04 -7.08 12.48
N GLN A 109 4.36 -8.05 13.12
CA GLN A 109 4.84 -8.69 14.35
C GLN A 109 6.14 -9.48 14.14
N ALA A 110 6.26 -10.20 13.02
CA ALA A 110 7.44 -11.00 12.71
C ALA A 110 8.67 -10.11 12.47
N VAL A 111 8.51 -9.04 11.67
CA VAL A 111 9.65 -8.17 11.32
C VAL A 111 10.02 -7.20 12.42
N ALA A 112 9.06 -6.70 13.20
CA ALA A 112 9.33 -5.69 14.23
C ALA A 112 10.37 -6.16 15.25
N GLN A 113 10.45 -7.45 15.55
CA GLN A 113 11.46 -8.00 16.46
C GLN A 113 12.89 -7.94 15.90
N ARG A 114 13.03 -7.87 14.59
CA ARG A 114 14.30 -7.81 13.85
C ARG A 114 14.64 -6.41 13.34
N MET A 115 13.71 -5.45 13.49
CA MET A 115 13.91 -4.06 13.07
C MET A 115 14.72 -3.27 14.11
N ARG A 116 15.63 -2.44 13.59
CA ARG A 116 16.36 -1.42 14.35
C ARG A 116 15.66 -0.06 14.26
N ALA A 117 16.12 0.91 15.03
CA ALA A 117 15.72 2.31 14.86
C ALA A 117 16.02 2.77 13.42
N GLY A 118 15.07 3.49 12.84
CA GLY A 118 15.08 3.87 11.43
C GLY A 118 14.28 2.93 10.52
N GLY A 119 13.89 1.74 11.00
CA GLY A 119 13.05 0.81 10.25
C GLY A 119 11.73 1.41 9.78
N SER A 120 11.19 0.93 8.65
CA SER A 120 9.97 1.45 8.05
C SER A 120 9.02 0.35 7.58
N ILE A 121 7.76 0.48 7.96
CA ILE A 121 6.67 -0.39 7.50
C ILE A 121 5.69 0.44 6.67
N VAL A 122 5.35 -0.05 5.48
CA VAL A 122 4.36 0.58 4.61
C VAL A 122 3.26 -0.43 4.30
N ASN A 123 2.04 -0.10 4.70
CA ASN A 123 0.85 -0.86 4.36
C ASN A 123 0.20 -0.31 3.08
N VAL A 124 -0.20 -1.19 2.17
CA VAL A 124 -0.94 -0.80 0.97
C VAL A 124 -2.44 -0.89 1.26
N GLY A 125 -3.02 0.25 1.55
CA GLY A 125 -4.44 0.43 1.78
C GLY A 125 -5.26 0.44 0.49
N SER A 126 -6.17 1.39 0.38
CA SER A 126 -6.98 1.69 -0.79
C SER A 126 -7.73 3.00 -0.55
N LEU A 127 -8.16 3.70 -1.60
CA LEU A 127 -9.18 4.74 -1.52
C LEU A 127 -10.45 4.25 -0.77
N ALA A 128 -10.79 2.96 -0.88
CA ALA A 128 -11.87 2.34 -0.12
C ALA A 128 -11.69 2.38 1.42
N ALA A 129 -10.53 2.75 1.93
CA ALA A 129 -10.29 2.95 3.37
C ALA A 129 -10.59 4.40 3.82
N THR A 130 -10.92 5.30 2.91
CA THR A 130 -11.16 6.73 3.20
C THR A 130 -12.56 7.18 2.86
N THR A 131 -13.27 6.41 2.02
CA THR A 131 -14.63 6.69 1.55
C THR A 131 -15.49 5.42 1.65
N GLY A 132 -16.80 5.56 1.59
CA GLY A 132 -17.71 4.44 1.39
C GLY A 132 -17.52 3.86 -0.01
N HIS A 133 -17.41 2.53 -0.11
CA HIS A 133 -17.35 1.84 -1.39
C HIS A 133 -18.19 0.56 -1.35
N TYR A 134 -18.82 0.20 -2.48
CA TYR A 134 -19.78 -0.89 -2.55
C TYR A 134 -19.21 -2.30 -2.25
N PRO A 135 -17.94 -2.64 -2.47
CA PRO A 135 -17.39 -3.94 -2.07
C PRO A 135 -17.20 -3.99 -0.55
N VAL A 136 -18.25 -4.42 0.16
CA VAL A 136 -18.37 -4.28 1.63
C VAL A 136 -17.21 -4.91 2.39
N ALA A 137 -16.92 -6.20 2.13
CA ALA A 137 -15.85 -6.92 2.82
C ALA A 137 -14.47 -6.30 2.55
N TYR A 138 -14.22 -5.87 1.32
CA TYR A 138 -12.98 -5.19 0.96
C TYR A 138 -12.85 -3.84 1.68
N THR A 139 -13.90 -3.02 1.62
CA THR A 139 -13.96 -1.71 2.29
C THR A 139 -13.69 -1.87 3.78
N ALA A 140 -14.42 -2.75 4.47
CA ALA A 140 -14.25 -3.01 5.88
C ALA A 140 -12.79 -3.45 6.21
N SER A 141 -12.20 -4.34 5.41
CA SER A 141 -10.84 -4.80 5.62
C SER A 141 -9.81 -3.68 5.47
N LYS A 142 -9.99 -2.77 4.49
CA LYS A 142 -9.06 -1.65 4.27
C LYS A 142 -9.20 -0.56 5.33
N TRP A 143 -10.39 -0.33 5.87
CA TRP A 143 -10.59 0.51 7.05
C TRP A 143 -9.92 -0.09 8.30
N SER A 144 -10.01 -1.40 8.49
CA SER A 144 -9.33 -2.09 9.59
C SER A 144 -7.79 -1.96 9.49
N LEU A 145 -7.22 -2.13 8.29
CA LEU A 145 -5.78 -1.96 8.07
C LEU A 145 -5.31 -0.52 8.36
N ARG A 146 -6.15 0.47 8.06
CA ARG A 146 -5.91 1.88 8.41
C ARG A 146 -5.78 2.07 9.92
N GLY A 147 -6.72 1.52 10.71
CA GLY A 147 -6.66 1.56 12.17
C GLY A 147 -5.43 0.84 12.72
N LEU A 148 -5.13 -0.36 12.20
CA LEU A 148 -3.95 -1.14 12.56
C LEU A 148 -2.65 -0.38 12.31
N THR A 149 -2.53 0.35 11.19
CA THR A 149 -1.37 1.18 10.88
C THR A 149 -1.14 2.26 11.94
N LYS A 150 -2.20 2.96 12.35
CA LYS A 150 -2.10 4.02 13.36
C LYS A 150 -1.69 3.47 14.73
N ALA A 151 -2.28 2.36 15.14
CA ALA A 151 -1.95 1.69 16.40
C ALA A 151 -0.46 1.27 16.42
N ALA A 152 0.02 0.64 15.34
CA ALA A 152 1.42 0.22 15.23
C ALA A 152 2.40 1.42 15.19
N ALA A 153 2.04 2.53 14.56
CA ALA A 153 2.85 3.75 14.53
C ALA A 153 3.06 4.33 15.93
N VAL A 154 2.00 4.33 16.76
CA VAL A 154 2.08 4.78 18.16
C VAL A 154 2.93 3.83 18.99
N GLU A 155 2.69 2.52 18.88
CA GLU A 155 3.35 1.49 19.68
C GLU A 155 4.87 1.45 19.41
N TRP A 156 5.28 1.51 18.14
CA TRP A 156 6.68 1.33 17.77
C TRP A 156 7.46 2.61 17.53
N GLY A 157 6.79 3.76 17.63
CA GLY A 157 7.44 5.08 17.51
C GLY A 157 8.59 5.28 18.52
N ALA A 158 8.41 4.84 19.78
CA ALA A 158 9.45 4.89 20.79
C ALA A 158 10.70 4.04 20.45
N ARG A 159 10.56 3.06 19.55
CA ARG A 159 11.66 2.24 19.02
C ARG A 159 12.29 2.83 17.76
N GLY A 160 11.83 3.99 17.30
CA GLY A 160 12.27 4.62 16.05
C GLY A 160 11.80 3.88 14.79
N ILE A 161 10.75 3.04 14.88
CA ILE A 161 10.16 2.35 13.73
C ILE A 161 8.97 3.16 13.23
N ARG A 162 8.95 3.48 11.94
CA ARG A 162 7.88 4.22 11.28
C ARG A 162 6.87 3.26 10.66
N VAL A 163 5.57 3.56 10.76
CA VAL A 163 4.51 2.77 10.15
C VAL A 163 3.55 3.70 9.44
N ASN A 164 3.42 3.55 8.12
CA ASN A 164 2.59 4.40 7.28
C ASN A 164 1.68 3.57 6.37
N ILE A 165 0.68 4.21 5.79
CA ILE A 165 -0.22 3.58 4.82
C ILE A 165 -0.36 4.45 3.58
N VAL A 166 -0.30 3.83 2.41
CA VAL A 166 -0.67 4.48 1.15
C VAL A 166 -2.08 4.03 0.73
N HIS A 167 -2.84 4.94 0.13
CA HIS A 167 -4.19 4.66 -0.36
C HIS A 167 -4.24 4.80 -1.89
N PRO A 168 -3.93 3.74 -2.66
CA PRO A 168 -4.07 3.78 -4.11
C PRO A 168 -5.53 3.98 -4.52
N GLY A 169 -5.74 4.78 -5.56
CA GLY A 169 -6.99 4.87 -6.29
C GLY A 169 -7.17 3.72 -7.27
N PHE A 170 -7.72 4.01 -8.45
CA PHE A 170 -7.90 3.00 -9.50
C PHE A 170 -6.59 2.82 -10.30
N ILE A 171 -5.81 1.81 -9.92
CA ILE A 171 -4.50 1.49 -10.51
C ILE A 171 -4.63 0.36 -11.53
N ASP A 172 -3.96 0.46 -12.67
CA ASP A 172 -3.99 -0.54 -13.73
C ASP A 172 -3.15 -1.78 -13.38
N THR A 173 -3.81 -2.80 -12.86
CA THR A 173 -3.21 -4.06 -12.42
C THR A 173 -4.06 -5.24 -12.88
N SER A 174 -3.56 -6.47 -12.70
CA SER A 174 -4.35 -7.70 -12.92
C SER A 174 -5.66 -7.70 -12.11
N MET A 175 -5.65 -7.20 -10.89
CA MET A 175 -6.83 -7.10 -10.01
C MET A 175 -7.93 -6.19 -10.60
N THR A 176 -7.55 -5.12 -11.29
CA THR A 176 -8.47 -4.12 -11.85
C THR A 176 -8.84 -4.38 -13.31
N ARG A 177 -8.03 -5.14 -14.06
CA ARG A 177 -8.33 -5.52 -15.46
C ARG A 177 -9.62 -6.33 -15.61
N GLY A 178 -9.98 -7.14 -14.62
CA GLY A 178 -11.23 -7.88 -14.57
C GLY A 178 -12.46 -7.06 -14.12
N ALA A 179 -12.32 -5.75 -13.91
CA ALA A 179 -13.44 -4.90 -13.54
C ALA A 179 -14.33 -4.60 -14.76
N PRO A 180 -15.67 -4.54 -14.58
CA PRO A 180 -16.58 -4.13 -15.65
C PRO A 180 -16.18 -2.77 -16.24
N SER A 181 -16.38 -2.60 -17.56
CA SER A 181 -16.02 -1.35 -18.26
C SER A 181 -16.71 -0.12 -17.66
N ALA A 182 -17.99 -0.25 -17.28
CA ALA A 182 -18.74 0.81 -16.63
C ALA A 182 -18.08 1.25 -15.30
N PHE A 183 -17.58 0.30 -14.50
CA PHE A 183 -16.87 0.61 -13.27
C PHE A 183 -15.55 1.36 -13.55
N ARG A 184 -14.79 0.91 -14.57
CA ARG A 184 -13.55 1.57 -14.97
C ARG A 184 -13.83 3.00 -15.44
N SER A 185 -14.82 3.19 -16.32
CA SER A 185 -15.18 4.52 -16.83
C SER A 185 -15.63 5.46 -15.73
N ALA A 186 -16.48 5.00 -14.82
CA ALA A 186 -16.92 5.78 -13.65
C ALA A 186 -15.73 6.15 -12.74
N SER A 187 -14.82 5.21 -12.47
CA SER A 187 -13.63 5.48 -11.64
C SER A 187 -12.73 6.53 -12.26
N VAL A 188 -12.54 6.51 -13.58
CA VAL A 188 -11.74 7.52 -14.30
C VAL A 188 -12.46 8.87 -14.29
N ALA A 189 -13.78 8.89 -14.50
CA ALA A 189 -14.59 10.11 -14.46
C ALA A 189 -14.52 10.82 -13.10
N GLU A 190 -14.49 10.05 -12.00
CA GLU A 190 -14.34 10.59 -10.64
C GLU A 190 -12.88 10.96 -10.28
N THR A 191 -11.90 10.63 -11.12
CA THR A 191 -10.50 10.95 -10.87
C THR A 191 -10.16 12.32 -11.49
N PRO A 192 -9.79 13.35 -10.72
CA PRO A 192 -9.44 14.67 -11.24
C PRO A 192 -8.33 14.66 -12.31
N LEU A 193 -7.33 13.76 -12.19
CA LEU A 193 -6.31 13.60 -13.23
C LEU A 193 -6.81 12.88 -14.50
N GLY A 194 -8.06 12.44 -14.57
CA GLY A 194 -8.74 11.94 -15.76
C GLY A 194 -8.20 10.61 -16.32
N ARG A 195 -7.47 9.85 -15.52
CA ARG A 195 -6.86 8.58 -15.94
C ARG A 195 -6.73 7.58 -14.79
N THR A 196 -6.45 6.34 -15.14
CA THR A 196 -5.99 5.33 -14.16
C THR A 196 -4.56 5.65 -13.73
N GLY A 197 -4.21 5.30 -12.48
CA GLY A 197 -2.83 5.29 -12.02
C GLY A 197 -2.06 4.07 -12.52
N ARG A 198 -0.73 4.15 -12.52
CA ARG A 198 0.18 3.05 -12.81
C ARG A 198 0.77 2.52 -11.51
N PRO A 199 1.12 1.21 -11.44
CA PRO A 199 1.79 0.62 -10.28
C PRO A 199 3.06 1.37 -9.85
N GLU A 200 3.84 1.87 -10.82
CA GLU A 200 5.09 2.61 -10.59
C GLU A 200 4.86 3.93 -9.85
N GLU A 201 3.69 4.55 -10.02
CA GLU A 201 3.34 5.80 -9.31
C GLU A 201 3.10 5.53 -7.82
N VAL A 202 2.52 4.38 -7.48
CA VAL A 202 2.41 3.93 -6.09
C VAL A 202 3.77 3.52 -5.53
N ALA A 203 4.56 2.80 -6.33
CA ALA A 203 5.90 2.34 -5.93
C ALA A 203 6.84 3.50 -5.59
N ALA A 204 6.74 4.64 -6.28
CA ALA A 204 7.54 5.83 -5.98
C ALA A 204 7.25 6.37 -4.59
N VAL A 205 5.98 6.45 -4.18
CA VAL A 205 5.58 6.92 -2.84
C VAL A 205 5.97 5.91 -1.76
N VAL A 206 5.82 4.61 -2.03
CA VAL A 206 6.26 3.55 -1.11
C VAL A 206 7.78 3.62 -0.89
N ALA A 207 8.56 3.80 -1.96
CA ALA A 207 10.01 3.91 -1.86
C ALA A 207 10.44 5.14 -1.03
N PHE A 208 9.78 6.29 -1.20
CA PHE A 208 9.98 7.47 -0.34
C PHE A 208 9.73 7.13 1.14
N LEU A 209 8.60 6.46 1.45
CA LEU A 209 8.25 6.10 2.83
C LEU A 209 9.20 5.07 3.45
N ILE A 210 9.76 4.16 2.66
CA ILE A 210 10.79 3.21 3.11
C ILE A 210 12.10 3.93 3.40
N GLY A 211 12.44 4.93 2.59
CA GLY A 211 13.71 5.64 2.63
C GLY A 211 13.89 6.61 3.81
N PRO A 212 15.10 7.14 3.98
CA PRO A 212 15.45 8.06 5.04
C PRO A 212 14.80 9.45 4.90
N ASP A 213 14.40 9.85 3.69
CA ASP A 213 13.76 11.14 3.43
C ASP A 213 12.40 11.27 4.15
N ALA A 214 11.79 10.11 4.53
CA ALA A 214 10.58 10.06 5.33
C ALA A 214 10.84 9.88 6.84
N SER A 215 12.03 10.25 7.35
CA SER A 215 12.47 9.98 8.72
C SER A 215 11.57 10.56 9.81
N PHE A 216 10.77 11.59 9.50
CA PHE A 216 9.81 12.18 10.44
C PHE A 216 8.34 11.91 10.05
N VAL A 217 8.10 10.91 9.18
CA VAL A 217 6.76 10.53 8.71
C VAL A 217 6.38 9.17 9.30
N THR A 218 5.44 9.17 10.25
CA THR A 218 4.86 7.95 10.84
C THR A 218 3.37 8.16 11.15
N GLY A 219 2.56 7.12 11.07
CA GLY A 219 1.10 7.19 11.21
C GLY A 219 0.39 7.93 10.07
N ALA A 220 1.11 8.27 9.01
CA ALA A 220 0.58 9.03 7.89
C ALA A 220 -0.26 8.15 6.95
N GLU A 221 -1.27 8.78 6.36
CA GLU A 221 -2.13 8.25 5.32
C GLU A 221 -1.90 9.06 4.05
N ILE A 222 -1.36 8.41 3.01
CA ILE A 222 -1.00 9.11 1.77
C ILE A 222 -1.83 8.59 0.61
N PRO A 223 -2.79 9.37 0.10
CA PRO A 223 -3.51 9.04 -1.13
C PRO A 223 -2.57 9.01 -2.34
N VAL A 224 -2.71 8.00 -3.20
CA VAL A 224 -2.05 7.91 -4.50
C VAL A 224 -3.15 7.56 -5.51
N ASP A 225 -4.06 8.49 -5.71
CA ASP A 225 -5.39 8.24 -6.28
C ASP A 225 -5.79 9.23 -7.39
N GLY A 226 -4.86 10.09 -7.82
CA GLY A 226 -5.13 11.11 -8.84
C GLY A 226 -6.17 12.15 -8.40
N GLY A 227 -6.39 12.31 -7.08
CA GLY A 227 -7.32 13.25 -6.49
C GLY A 227 -8.74 12.69 -6.27
N ALA A 228 -8.97 11.40 -6.55
CA ALA A 228 -10.31 10.80 -6.45
C ALA A 228 -10.92 10.89 -5.04
N GLY A 229 -10.10 10.83 -3.99
CA GLY A 229 -10.56 10.96 -2.61
C GLY A 229 -10.67 12.38 -2.08
N SER A 230 -10.25 13.39 -2.85
CA SER A 230 -10.11 14.77 -2.34
C SER A 230 -11.37 15.62 -2.48
N HIS A 231 -12.31 15.24 -3.35
CA HIS A 231 -13.39 16.14 -3.76
C HIS A 231 -14.77 15.86 -3.15
N GLY A 232 -14.95 14.74 -2.44
CA GLY A 232 -16.23 14.45 -1.75
C GLY A 232 -17.49 14.51 -2.64
N GLY A 233 -17.36 14.23 -3.95
CA GLY A 233 -18.46 14.29 -4.92
C GLY A 233 -18.64 15.63 -5.65
N VAL A 234 -17.87 16.68 -5.32
CA VAL A 234 -18.03 18.00 -6.00
C VAL A 234 -17.30 18.08 -7.35
N LYS A 235 -16.58 17.05 -7.79
CA LYS A 235 -15.95 17.06 -9.10
C LYS A 235 -16.97 17.22 -10.23
N SER A 236 -18.05 16.45 -10.22
CA SER A 236 -19.13 16.53 -11.22
C SER A 236 -19.79 17.91 -11.29
N VAL A 237 -19.96 18.58 -10.13
CA VAL A 237 -20.46 19.96 -10.08
C VAL A 237 -19.47 20.93 -10.74
N SER A 238 -18.19 20.81 -10.41
CA SER A 238 -17.14 21.65 -10.98
C SER A 238 -16.99 21.46 -12.50
N ASP A 239 -17.12 20.22 -12.98
CA ASP A 239 -17.03 19.93 -14.42
C ASP A 239 -18.22 20.51 -15.19
N ALA A 240 -19.45 20.35 -14.68
CA ALA A 240 -20.65 20.94 -15.28
C ALA A 240 -20.55 22.45 -15.44
N LEU A 241 -20.05 23.17 -14.42
CA LEU A 241 -19.86 24.61 -14.48
C LEU A 241 -18.79 25.08 -15.49
N ARG A 242 -17.82 24.24 -15.80
CA ARG A 242 -16.83 24.55 -16.85
C ARG A 242 -17.41 24.41 -18.26
N GLU A 243 -18.25 23.39 -18.47
CA GLU A 243 -18.95 23.16 -19.74
C GLU A 243 -19.91 24.29 -20.09
N ASP A 244 -20.61 24.84 -19.08
CA ASP A 244 -21.51 25.98 -19.25
C ASP A 244 -20.77 27.32 -19.52
N SER A 245 -19.43 27.36 -19.27
CA SER A 245 -18.60 28.56 -19.44
C SER A 245 -17.78 28.54 -20.74
N ALA A 246 -17.83 27.47 -21.52
CA ALA A 246 -17.10 27.26 -22.76
C ALA A 246 -17.99 27.46 -23.99
#